data_837ee1d75d4969112366a5d80c2d2e33
#
_entry.id   837ee1d75d4969112366a5d80c2d2e33
#
_cell.length_a   1.000
_cell.length_b   1.000
_cell.length_c   1.000
_cell.angle_alpha   90.00
_cell.angle_beta   90.00
_cell.angle_gamma   90.00
#
_symmetry.space_group_name_H-M   'P 1'
#
loop_
_entity.id
_entity.type
_entity.pdbx_description
1 polymer ?
#
loop_
_entity_poly.entity_id
_entity_poly.type
_entity_poly.pdbx_seq_one_letter_code
_entity_poly.pdbx_strand_id
1 'polypeptide(L)'
;MKLIFLRGYNPRYYFAIETSYGTTADLKEMIDEMHKNGIRVILDGVYNHSDCSSPLTQIDHDYWYHHNPKDITMSWGPEWNYNFFDPKYNIWPARKFVGDSIRYMVEEFHIDGIRFDAARQIQNFDFLHWVVREAKKAAGPKPFYCVAEFLPDEPCITNIDGPMDGCWHDSFYWIIRDILLHDNTDIGRLKSVIDCRQQGFLGVTNVVNYIGNHDHDRMLVELGKERSIFGEEAFKRIRLGVVIQMTSIGIPMIWTGEEIGEYKEKTPDTAKIDWSLIADREDNANRLNKNLLAFYRGLVLLRKENKAFFQTNLNFIHEDYNTKVLAYQRWATSGECVVVIVNISGSYLAHYRVPNMPNNGWWHEWTFDYDVKVDHNEVFLDLAEHEAKILVWLGENWQPSASKPELTSIEQKE
;
A
#
# COMPACT_ATOMS: atom_id res chain seq x y z
N MET A 1 -1.16 -29.02 -24.10
CA MET A 1 -2.07 -28.40 -23.13
C MET A 1 -1.23 -27.50 -22.25
N LYS A 2 -1.20 -26.19 -22.52
CA LYS A 2 -0.48 -25.25 -21.67
C LYS A 2 -1.27 -25.15 -20.37
N LEU A 3 -0.72 -25.63 -19.28
CA LEU A 3 -1.20 -25.28 -17.93
C LEU A 3 -1.10 -23.76 -17.79
N ILE A 4 -2.21 -23.06 -17.98
CA ILE A 4 -2.32 -21.66 -17.60
C ILE A 4 -2.39 -21.72 -16.08
N PHE A 5 -1.30 -21.35 -15.40
CA PHE A 5 -1.28 -21.10 -13.97
C PHE A 5 -2.20 -19.87 -13.73
N LEU A 6 -3.44 -20.16 -13.40
CA LEU A 6 -4.42 -19.15 -13.02
C LEU A 6 -4.01 -18.63 -11.63
N ARG A 7 -3.75 -17.32 -11.52
CA ARG A 7 -3.37 -16.63 -10.27
C ARG A 7 -4.51 -16.58 -9.25
N GLY A 8 -5.57 -17.40 -9.40
CA GLY A 8 -6.78 -17.36 -8.58
C GLY A 8 -7.85 -16.37 -9.06
N TYR A 9 -7.56 -15.53 -10.07
CA TYR A 9 -8.47 -14.48 -10.54
C TYR A 9 -9.50 -14.93 -11.59
N ASN A 10 -9.75 -16.23 -11.71
CA ASN A 10 -10.83 -16.82 -12.50
C ASN A 10 -11.59 -17.84 -11.65
N PRO A 11 -12.38 -17.42 -10.64
CA PRO A 11 -13.03 -18.32 -9.73
C PRO A 11 -14.13 -19.14 -10.46
N ARG A 12 -14.14 -20.43 -10.17
CA ARG A 12 -15.13 -21.37 -10.69
C ARG A 12 -16.20 -21.67 -9.67
N TYR A 13 -15.80 -21.72 -8.40
CA TYR A 13 -16.65 -22.11 -7.27
C TYR A 13 -16.50 -21.09 -6.13
N TYR A 14 -17.54 -20.32 -5.86
CA TYR A 14 -17.49 -19.18 -4.91
C TYR A 14 -17.65 -19.60 -3.43
N PHE A 15 -18.00 -20.86 -3.18
CA PHE A 15 -18.15 -21.42 -1.84
C PHE A 15 -17.09 -22.48 -1.52
N ALA A 16 -16.08 -22.63 -2.36
CA ALA A 16 -15.02 -23.61 -2.20
C ALA A 16 -13.66 -22.94 -2.07
N ILE A 17 -12.78 -23.60 -1.30
CA ILE A 17 -11.39 -23.22 -1.15
C ILE A 17 -10.56 -23.96 -2.21
N GLU A 18 -9.57 -23.26 -2.77
CA GLU A 18 -8.63 -23.86 -3.72
C GLU A 18 -7.73 -24.88 -3.01
N THR A 19 -7.94 -26.15 -3.35
CA THR A 19 -7.31 -27.28 -2.66
C THR A 19 -5.80 -27.37 -2.84
N SER A 20 -5.24 -26.71 -3.84
CA SER A 20 -3.79 -26.64 -4.03
C SER A 20 -3.07 -25.80 -2.96
N TYR A 21 -3.80 -24.94 -2.25
CA TYR A 21 -3.29 -24.14 -1.14
C TYR A 21 -3.52 -24.78 0.23
N GLY A 22 -4.40 -25.76 0.32
CA GLY A 22 -4.76 -26.44 1.56
C GLY A 22 -6.23 -26.78 1.66
N THR A 23 -6.64 -27.27 2.82
CA THR A 23 -8.02 -27.61 3.13
C THR A 23 -8.77 -26.43 3.75
N THR A 24 -10.09 -26.57 3.88
CA THR A 24 -10.93 -25.64 4.63
C THR A 24 -10.47 -25.49 6.09
N ALA A 25 -9.99 -26.58 6.70
CA ALA A 25 -9.44 -26.56 8.07
C ALA A 25 -8.14 -25.73 8.15
N ASP A 26 -7.23 -25.91 7.17
CA ASP A 26 -5.97 -25.16 7.12
C ASP A 26 -6.22 -23.65 6.97
N LEU A 27 -7.19 -23.24 6.16
CA LEU A 27 -7.57 -21.84 6.03
C LEU A 27 -8.12 -21.26 7.35
N LYS A 28 -8.98 -22.01 8.05
CA LYS A 28 -9.52 -21.61 9.36
C LYS A 28 -8.40 -21.49 10.40
N GLU A 29 -7.48 -22.46 10.43
CA GLU A 29 -6.32 -22.43 11.33
C GLU A 29 -5.41 -21.23 11.04
N MET A 30 -5.13 -20.93 9.76
CA MET A 30 -4.36 -19.77 9.38
C MET A 30 -5.02 -18.48 9.87
N ILE A 31 -6.32 -18.29 9.65
CA ILE A 31 -7.05 -17.09 10.08
C ILE A 31 -7.05 -16.97 11.61
N ASP A 32 -7.29 -18.08 12.32
CA ASP A 32 -7.27 -18.11 13.79
C ASP A 32 -5.89 -17.75 14.34
N GLU A 33 -4.83 -18.26 13.73
CA GLU A 33 -3.46 -17.93 14.13
C GLU A 33 -3.11 -16.45 13.84
N MET A 34 -3.57 -15.90 12.71
CA MET A 34 -3.43 -14.47 12.44
C MET A 34 -4.15 -13.63 13.50
N HIS A 35 -5.39 -13.99 13.86
CA HIS A 35 -6.16 -13.29 14.89
C HIS A 35 -5.49 -13.34 16.26
N LYS A 36 -4.92 -14.48 16.68
CA LYS A 36 -4.13 -14.60 17.93
C LYS A 36 -2.96 -13.62 17.97
N ASN A 37 -2.39 -13.32 16.81
CA ASN A 37 -1.29 -12.35 16.68
C ASN A 37 -1.76 -10.91 16.40
N GLY A 38 -3.07 -10.63 16.49
CA GLY A 38 -3.65 -9.31 16.28
C GLY A 38 -3.65 -8.86 14.81
N ILE A 39 -3.54 -9.79 13.86
CA ILE A 39 -3.53 -9.55 12.41
C ILE A 39 -4.90 -9.85 11.84
N ARG A 40 -5.48 -8.92 11.11
CA ARG A 40 -6.75 -9.09 10.39
C ARG A 40 -6.50 -9.72 9.03
N VAL A 41 -7.46 -10.51 8.56
CA VAL A 41 -7.40 -11.19 7.27
C VAL A 41 -8.45 -10.63 6.33
N ILE A 42 -8.02 -10.13 5.17
CA ILE A 42 -8.88 -9.60 4.11
C ILE A 42 -8.88 -10.61 2.96
N LEU A 43 -10.06 -10.99 2.50
CA LEU A 43 -10.24 -11.84 1.33
C LEU A 43 -10.06 -11.01 0.05
N ASP A 44 -9.30 -11.53 -0.90
CA ASP A 44 -9.28 -11.01 -2.27
C ASP A 44 -10.43 -11.63 -3.06
N GLY A 45 -11.44 -10.82 -3.40
CA GLY A 45 -12.71 -11.27 -3.96
C GLY A 45 -12.92 -10.85 -5.41
N VAL A 46 -13.00 -11.83 -6.31
CA VAL A 46 -13.26 -11.59 -7.73
C VAL A 46 -14.77 -11.68 -8.00
N TYR A 47 -15.41 -10.51 -8.10
CA TYR A 47 -16.86 -10.40 -8.28
C TYR A 47 -17.26 -9.67 -9.57
N ASN A 48 -16.29 -9.34 -10.43
CA ASN A 48 -16.57 -8.83 -11.77
C ASN A 48 -16.96 -9.95 -12.73
N HIS A 49 -16.25 -11.07 -12.69
CA HIS A 49 -16.40 -12.20 -13.63
C HIS A 49 -16.16 -13.54 -12.94
N SER A 50 -16.41 -14.62 -13.68
CA SER A 50 -16.05 -15.98 -13.27
C SER A 50 -15.24 -16.68 -14.37
N ASP A 51 -14.73 -17.88 -14.06
CA ASP A 51 -14.14 -18.76 -15.08
C ASP A 51 -15.19 -19.20 -16.11
N CYS A 52 -14.79 -19.29 -17.38
CA CYS A 52 -15.68 -19.74 -18.48
C CYS A 52 -16.23 -21.14 -18.28
N SER A 53 -15.57 -21.99 -17.47
CA SER A 53 -16.02 -23.33 -17.13
C SER A 53 -16.79 -23.39 -15.81
N SER A 54 -17.24 -22.25 -15.26
CA SER A 54 -18.14 -22.23 -14.11
C SER A 54 -19.41 -23.06 -14.40
N PRO A 55 -19.86 -23.91 -13.48
CA PRO A 55 -21.09 -24.69 -13.68
C PRO A 55 -22.31 -23.82 -13.98
N LEU A 56 -22.37 -22.61 -13.49
CA LEU A 56 -23.49 -21.70 -13.73
C LEU A 56 -23.61 -21.29 -15.19
N THR A 57 -22.49 -21.19 -15.93
CA THR A 57 -22.51 -20.92 -17.38
C THR A 57 -23.13 -22.07 -18.18
N GLN A 58 -23.02 -23.32 -17.65
CA GLN A 58 -23.51 -24.51 -18.31
C GLN A 58 -24.99 -24.82 -17.98
N ILE A 59 -25.47 -24.34 -16.82
CA ILE A 59 -26.89 -24.51 -16.40
C ILE A 59 -27.75 -23.49 -17.12
N ASP A 60 -27.45 -22.21 -17.02
CA ASP A 60 -28.17 -21.13 -17.68
C ASP A 60 -27.30 -19.86 -17.66
N HIS A 61 -26.54 -19.62 -18.73
CA HIS A 61 -25.60 -18.51 -18.79
C HIS A 61 -26.27 -17.16 -18.51
N ASP A 62 -27.37 -16.86 -19.24
CA ASP A 62 -27.99 -15.52 -19.24
C ASP A 62 -28.80 -15.24 -17.96
N TYR A 63 -29.04 -16.27 -17.15
CA TYR A 63 -29.64 -16.09 -15.82
C TYR A 63 -28.68 -15.48 -14.81
N TRP A 64 -27.36 -15.67 -15.01
CA TRP A 64 -26.32 -15.27 -14.08
C TRP A 64 -25.43 -14.15 -14.60
N TYR A 65 -25.13 -14.20 -15.91
CA TYR A 65 -24.13 -13.37 -16.54
C TYR A 65 -24.70 -12.49 -17.64
N HIS A 66 -23.96 -11.45 -18.00
CA HIS A 66 -24.26 -10.68 -19.20
C HIS A 66 -24.09 -11.54 -20.46
N HIS A 67 -24.99 -11.43 -21.42
CA HIS A 67 -24.89 -12.16 -22.70
C HIS A 67 -23.63 -11.75 -23.47
N ASN A 68 -23.29 -10.47 -23.45
CA ASN A 68 -22.07 -9.92 -24.04
C ASN A 68 -21.28 -9.19 -22.96
N PRO A 69 -19.91 -9.19 -23.02
CA PRO A 69 -19.11 -8.42 -22.11
C PRO A 69 -19.41 -6.91 -22.26
N LYS A 70 -19.36 -6.18 -21.15
CA LYS A 70 -19.54 -4.73 -21.10
C LYS A 70 -18.44 -3.98 -21.86
N ASP A 71 -17.22 -4.51 -21.78
CA ASP A 71 -16.05 -4.04 -22.52
C ASP A 71 -15.23 -5.25 -22.98
N ILE A 72 -15.17 -5.48 -24.29
CA ILE A 72 -14.48 -6.63 -24.88
C ILE A 72 -12.96 -6.59 -24.64
N THR A 73 -12.38 -5.39 -24.43
CA THR A 73 -10.95 -5.22 -24.18
C THR A 73 -10.56 -5.53 -22.73
N MET A 74 -11.53 -5.55 -21.82
CA MET A 74 -11.40 -5.78 -20.39
C MET A 74 -12.23 -7.00 -19.93
N SER A 75 -12.46 -7.96 -20.81
CA SER A 75 -13.22 -9.17 -20.51
C SER A 75 -12.28 -10.34 -20.17
N TRP A 76 -12.36 -10.80 -18.92
CA TRP A 76 -11.55 -11.92 -18.41
C TRP A 76 -12.35 -13.22 -18.24
N GLY A 77 -13.67 -13.15 -18.47
CA GLY A 77 -14.59 -14.27 -18.35
C GLY A 77 -16.05 -13.81 -18.34
N PRO A 78 -17.01 -14.71 -18.12
CA PRO A 78 -18.44 -14.35 -17.99
C PRO A 78 -18.65 -13.32 -16.88
N GLU A 79 -19.14 -12.14 -17.23
CA GLU A 79 -19.36 -11.03 -16.30
C GLU A 79 -20.73 -11.15 -15.61
N TRP A 80 -20.74 -11.05 -14.27
CA TRP A 80 -21.95 -11.14 -13.48
C TRP A 80 -22.98 -10.06 -13.85
N ASN A 81 -24.24 -10.49 -14.09
CA ASN A 81 -25.36 -9.59 -14.39
C ASN A 81 -26.10 -9.17 -13.12
N TYR A 82 -25.59 -8.17 -12.43
CA TYR A 82 -26.22 -7.62 -11.22
C TYR A 82 -27.49 -6.79 -11.50
N ASN A 83 -27.84 -6.56 -12.77
CA ASN A 83 -29.05 -5.83 -13.18
C ASN A 83 -30.24 -6.74 -13.47
N PHE A 84 -30.04 -8.03 -13.61
CA PHE A 84 -31.12 -8.98 -13.89
C PHE A 84 -31.94 -9.27 -12.63
N PHE A 85 -33.26 -9.05 -12.71
CA PHE A 85 -34.22 -9.37 -11.68
C PHE A 85 -35.18 -10.45 -12.20
N ASP A 86 -35.36 -11.53 -11.45
CA ASP A 86 -36.29 -12.58 -11.76
C ASP A 86 -37.63 -12.33 -11.02
N PRO A 87 -38.69 -11.88 -11.75
CA PRO A 87 -39.99 -11.60 -11.11
C PRO A 87 -40.71 -12.84 -10.63
N LYS A 88 -40.40 -14.00 -11.18
CA LYS A 88 -41.04 -15.29 -10.77
C LYS A 88 -40.65 -15.69 -9.36
N TYR A 89 -39.39 -15.48 -9.01
CA TYR A 89 -38.85 -15.81 -7.68
C TYR A 89 -38.62 -14.59 -6.80
N ASN A 90 -38.89 -13.41 -7.33
CA ASN A 90 -38.66 -12.12 -6.64
C ASN A 90 -37.23 -11.95 -6.12
N ILE A 91 -36.25 -12.27 -6.94
CA ILE A 91 -34.83 -12.23 -6.60
C ILE A 91 -33.97 -11.57 -7.67
N TRP A 92 -32.80 -11.12 -7.29
CA TRP A 92 -31.68 -10.75 -8.14
C TRP A 92 -30.67 -11.89 -8.09
N PRO A 93 -30.66 -12.84 -9.05
CA PRO A 93 -29.91 -14.10 -8.91
C PRO A 93 -28.42 -13.89 -8.64
N ALA A 94 -27.74 -13.10 -9.47
CA ALA A 94 -26.32 -12.81 -9.33
C ALA A 94 -25.99 -12.12 -7.99
N ARG A 95 -26.79 -11.09 -7.60
CA ARG A 95 -26.62 -10.42 -6.30
C ARG A 95 -26.75 -11.41 -5.14
N LYS A 96 -27.81 -12.21 -5.16
CA LYS A 96 -28.06 -13.19 -4.09
C LYS A 96 -26.93 -14.21 -4.00
N PHE A 97 -26.49 -14.78 -5.11
CA PHE A 97 -25.44 -15.79 -5.13
C PHE A 97 -24.12 -15.23 -4.59
N VAL A 98 -23.68 -14.08 -5.09
CA VAL A 98 -22.44 -13.42 -4.65
C VAL A 98 -22.56 -12.96 -3.19
N GLY A 99 -23.69 -12.38 -2.80
CA GLY A 99 -23.92 -11.98 -1.40
C GLY A 99 -23.92 -13.16 -0.44
N ASP A 100 -24.50 -14.30 -0.82
CA ASP A 100 -24.47 -15.53 0.00
C ASP A 100 -23.04 -16.09 0.11
N SER A 101 -22.23 -16.03 -0.97
CA SER A 101 -20.83 -16.47 -0.90
C SER A 101 -19.98 -15.59 0.01
N ILE A 102 -20.19 -14.28 -0.03
CA ILE A 102 -19.51 -13.34 0.87
C ILE A 102 -19.93 -13.59 2.32
N ARG A 103 -21.23 -13.74 2.57
CA ARG A 103 -21.74 -14.07 3.91
C ARG A 103 -21.12 -15.36 4.43
N TYR A 104 -21.03 -16.40 3.59
CA TYR A 104 -20.38 -17.67 3.94
C TYR A 104 -18.92 -17.46 4.34
N MET A 105 -18.14 -16.65 3.60
CA MET A 105 -16.75 -16.36 3.96
C MET A 105 -16.63 -15.60 5.28
N VAL A 106 -17.54 -14.67 5.54
CA VAL A 106 -17.56 -13.90 6.79
C VAL A 106 -17.95 -14.77 7.99
N GLU A 107 -19.03 -15.56 7.87
CA GLU A 107 -19.60 -16.34 8.98
C GLU A 107 -18.79 -17.61 9.27
N GLU A 108 -18.27 -18.26 8.22
CA GLU A 108 -17.58 -19.55 8.34
C GLU A 108 -16.06 -19.41 8.55
N PHE A 109 -15.44 -18.40 7.94
CA PHE A 109 -13.99 -18.20 8.01
C PHE A 109 -13.59 -16.98 8.85
N HIS A 110 -14.54 -16.16 9.29
CA HIS A 110 -14.32 -15.00 10.15
C HIS A 110 -13.37 -13.95 9.53
N ILE A 111 -13.35 -13.79 8.22
CA ILE A 111 -12.57 -12.75 7.54
C ILE A 111 -12.94 -11.35 8.06
N ASP A 112 -12.00 -10.39 7.97
CA ASP A 112 -12.13 -9.03 8.52
C ASP A 112 -12.35 -7.96 7.47
N GLY A 113 -12.39 -8.36 6.22
CA GLY A 113 -12.61 -7.45 5.10
C GLY A 113 -12.56 -8.16 3.75
N ILE A 114 -12.78 -7.38 2.70
CA ILE A 114 -12.71 -7.85 1.31
C ILE A 114 -12.02 -6.78 0.46
N ARG A 115 -11.05 -7.20 -0.35
CA ARG A 115 -10.61 -6.44 -1.51
C ARG A 115 -11.46 -6.87 -2.71
N PHE A 116 -12.14 -5.93 -3.33
CA PHE A 116 -12.93 -6.16 -4.54
C PHE A 116 -12.05 -5.99 -5.77
N ASP A 117 -11.69 -7.12 -6.38
CA ASP A 117 -10.94 -7.17 -7.63
C ASP A 117 -11.72 -6.51 -8.77
N ALA A 118 -11.04 -5.78 -9.65
CA ALA A 118 -11.61 -5.14 -10.83
C ALA A 118 -12.95 -4.40 -10.52
N ALA A 119 -13.02 -3.71 -9.39
CA ALA A 119 -14.27 -3.08 -8.93
C ALA A 119 -14.81 -2.02 -9.91
N ARG A 120 -13.91 -1.35 -10.66
CA ARG A 120 -14.31 -0.38 -11.71
C ARG A 120 -15.09 -1.06 -12.84
N GLN A 121 -14.69 -2.28 -13.21
CA GLN A 121 -15.31 -3.04 -14.31
C GLN A 121 -16.67 -3.63 -13.93
N ILE A 122 -16.97 -3.73 -12.63
CA ILE A 122 -18.33 -4.11 -12.17
C ILE A 122 -19.38 -3.09 -12.68
N GLN A 123 -19.05 -1.81 -12.76
CA GLN A 123 -19.90 -0.73 -13.29
C GLN A 123 -21.31 -0.70 -12.69
N ASN A 124 -21.48 -1.09 -11.43
CA ASN A 124 -22.77 -1.14 -10.74
C ASN A 124 -22.62 -0.70 -9.27
N PHE A 125 -22.73 0.60 -9.04
CA PHE A 125 -22.62 1.18 -7.70
C PHE A 125 -23.74 0.71 -6.76
N ASP A 126 -24.95 0.49 -7.25
CA ASP A 126 -26.06 -0.03 -6.45
C ASP A 126 -25.74 -1.43 -5.89
N PHE A 127 -25.15 -2.29 -6.74
CA PHE A 127 -24.67 -3.59 -6.28
C PHE A 127 -23.53 -3.45 -5.26
N LEU A 128 -22.54 -2.60 -5.53
CA LEU A 128 -21.42 -2.39 -4.61
C LEU A 128 -21.89 -1.87 -3.25
N HIS A 129 -22.81 -0.91 -3.21
CA HIS A 129 -23.44 -0.47 -1.97
C HIS A 129 -24.20 -1.59 -1.25
N TRP A 130 -24.94 -2.36 -2.00
CA TRP A 130 -25.75 -3.45 -1.43
C TRP A 130 -24.84 -4.53 -0.84
N VAL A 131 -23.83 -5.00 -1.59
CA VAL A 131 -22.96 -6.10 -1.16
C VAL A 131 -22.06 -5.73 0.01
N VAL A 132 -21.56 -4.49 0.06
CA VAL A 132 -20.79 -3.98 1.21
C VAL A 132 -21.66 -3.94 2.47
N ARG A 133 -22.91 -3.49 2.37
CA ARG A 133 -23.86 -3.53 3.50
C ARG A 133 -24.12 -4.98 3.97
N GLU A 134 -24.33 -5.93 3.06
CA GLU A 134 -24.53 -7.34 3.41
C GLU A 134 -23.29 -7.94 4.07
N ALA A 135 -22.09 -7.64 3.59
CA ALA A 135 -20.84 -8.08 4.19
C ALA A 135 -20.67 -7.54 5.63
N LYS A 136 -20.88 -6.23 5.82
CA LYS A 136 -20.81 -5.58 7.15
C LYS A 136 -21.89 -6.09 8.09
N LYS A 137 -23.09 -6.37 7.59
CA LYS A 137 -24.17 -6.98 8.37
C LYS A 137 -23.82 -8.39 8.84
N ALA A 138 -23.21 -9.21 7.98
CA ALA A 138 -22.74 -10.54 8.35
C ALA A 138 -21.62 -10.49 9.40
N ALA A 139 -20.71 -9.49 9.30
CA ALA A 139 -19.64 -9.28 10.27
C ALA A 139 -20.15 -8.83 11.66
N GLY A 140 -21.39 -8.31 11.74
CA GLY A 140 -21.99 -7.82 12.98
C GLY A 140 -21.23 -6.61 13.58
N PRO A 141 -20.91 -6.65 14.88
CA PRO A 141 -20.20 -5.54 15.53
C PRO A 141 -18.69 -5.52 15.22
N LYS A 142 -18.14 -6.52 14.55
CA LYS A 142 -16.74 -6.60 14.19
C LYS A 142 -16.42 -5.55 13.12
N PRO A 143 -15.36 -4.71 13.27
CA PRO A 143 -14.90 -3.83 12.21
C PRO A 143 -14.58 -4.63 10.95
N PHE A 144 -15.16 -4.22 9.83
CA PHE A 144 -15.02 -4.90 8.54
C PHE A 144 -14.64 -3.88 7.47
N TYR A 145 -13.51 -4.10 6.78
CA TYR A 145 -12.95 -3.16 5.81
C TYR A 145 -13.15 -3.66 4.38
N CYS A 146 -13.83 -2.84 3.57
CA CYS A 146 -14.05 -3.10 2.15
C CYS A 146 -13.18 -2.15 1.31
N VAL A 147 -12.25 -2.71 0.53
CA VAL A 147 -11.33 -1.95 -0.32
C VAL A 147 -11.51 -2.34 -1.78
N ALA A 148 -11.50 -1.35 -2.68
CA ALA A 148 -11.64 -1.57 -4.10
C ALA A 148 -10.29 -1.52 -4.83
N GLU A 149 -10.08 -2.43 -5.76
CA GLU A 149 -9.24 -2.15 -6.91
C GLU A 149 -10.07 -1.36 -7.93
N PHE A 150 -9.89 -0.04 -7.94
CA PHE A 150 -10.66 0.87 -8.79
C PHE A 150 -9.67 1.75 -9.56
N LEU A 151 -9.19 1.23 -10.69
CA LEU A 151 -8.07 1.78 -11.46
C LEU A 151 -8.53 2.40 -12.80
N PRO A 152 -8.09 3.63 -13.12
CA PRO A 152 -7.38 4.57 -12.24
C PRO A 152 -8.23 4.97 -11.03
N ASP A 153 -7.56 5.30 -9.92
CA ASP A 153 -8.24 5.64 -8.66
C ASP A 153 -9.02 6.95 -8.75
N GLU A 154 -10.24 6.94 -8.22
CA GLU A 154 -11.11 8.12 -8.18
C GLU A 154 -11.84 8.20 -6.84
N PRO A 155 -11.98 9.42 -6.24
CA PRO A 155 -12.60 9.58 -4.93
C PRO A 155 -14.06 9.14 -4.85
N CYS A 156 -14.78 9.07 -5.97
CA CYS A 156 -16.19 8.66 -5.99
C CYS A 156 -16.45 7.29 -5.36
N ILE A 157 -15.44 6.40 -5.38
CA ILE A 157 -15.57 5.05 -4.83
C ILE A 157 -15.54 5.03 -3.28
N THR A 158 -14.92 6.05 -2.65
CA THR A 158 -14.69 6.11 -1.19
C THR A 158 -15.17 7.41 -0.54
N ASN A 159 -15.78 8.33 -1.28
CA ASN A 159 -16.35 9.55 -0.69
C ASN A 159 -17.57 9.22 0.18
N ILE A 160 -18.24 10.25 0.73
CA ILE A 160 -19.36 10.06 1.66
C ILE A 160 -20.52 9.24 1.06
N ASP A 161 -20.71 9.32 -0.24
CA ASP A 161 -21.70 8.57 -1.01
C ASP A 161 -21.10 7.35 -1.72
N GLY A 162 -19.83 7.05 -1.51
CA GLY A 162 -19.14 5.92 -2.13
C GLY A 162 -19.41 4.60 -1.41
N PRO A 163 -19.37 3.47 -2.14
CA PRO A 163 -19.68 2.16 -1.56
C PRO A 163 -18.57 1.58 -0.68
N MET A 164 -17.31 2.01 -0.88
CA MET A 164 -16.13 1.37 -0.28
C MET A 164 -15.53 2.20 0.85
N ASP A 165 -14.87 1.55 1.79
CA ASP A 165 -14.10 2.21 2.85
C ASP A 165 -12.77 2.77 2.32
N GLY A 166 -12.18 2.10 1.32
CA GLY A 166 -10.95 2.51 0.67
C GLY A 166 -10.79 1.99 -0.74
N CYS A 167 -9.78 2.47 -1.45
CA CYS A 167 -9.33 1.94 -2.73
C CYS A 167 -7.80 1.89 -2.82
N TRP A 168 -7.29 1.09 -3.74
CA TRP A 168 -5.90 1.14 -4.10
C TRP A 168 -5.55 2.50 -4.70
N HIS A 169 -4.47 3.10 -4.24
CA HIS A 169 -4.00 4.43 -4.64
C HIS A 169 -3.06 4.31 -5.85
N ASP A 170 -3.62 4.05 -7.01
CA ASP A 170 -2.88 3.82 -8.25
C ASP A 170 -2.02 5.03 -8.64
N SER A 171 -2.57 6.23 -8.50
CA SER A 171 -1.83 7.48 -8.73
C SER A 171 -0.61 7.62 -7.81
N PHE A 172 -0.65 7.09 -6.57
CA PHE A 172 0.53 7.03 -5.70
C PHE A 172 1.63 6.17 -6.32
N TYR A 173 1.29 4.96 -6.76
CA TYR A 173 2.24 4.06 -7.40
C TYR A 173 2.93 4.72 -8.61
N TRP A 174 2.15 5.25 -9.54
CA TRP A 174 2.72 5.85 -10.77
C TRP A 174 3.59 7.06 -10.48
N ILE A 175 3.21 7.92 -9.55
CA ILE A 175 3.99 9.10 -9.18
C ILE A 175 5.28 8.72 -8.45
N ILE A 176 5.22 7.79 -7.49
CA ILE A 176 6.43 7.34 -6.80
C ILE A 176 7.36 6.59 -7.76
N ARG A 177 6.81 5.76 -8.64
CA ARG A 177 7.57 5.10 -9.69
C ARG A 177 8.35 6.11 -10.56
N ASP A 178 7.68 7.17 -11.03
CA ASP A 178 8.33 8.23 -11.80
C ASP A 178 9.48 8.89 -11.02
N ILE A 179 9.31 9.13 -9.74
CA ILE A 179 10.36 9.68 -8.85
C ILE A 179 11.55 8.74 -8.75
N LEU A 180 11.31 7.46 -8.51
CA LEU A 180 12.37 6.48 -8.28
C LEU A 180 13.15 6.14 -9.56
N LEU A 181 12.49 6.21 -10.72
CA LEU A 181 13.10 5.91 -12.03
C LEU A 181 13.66 7.15 -12.74
N HIS A 182 13.09 8.34 -12.49
CA HIS A 182 13.42 9.56 -13.25
C HIS A 182 13.71 10.74 -12.33
N ASP A 183 14.86 11.38 -12.48
CA ASP A 183 15.33 12.46 -11.61
C ASP A 183 14.58 13.82 -11.83
N ASN A 184 13.67 13.87 -12.79
CA ASN A 184 12.95 15.09 -13.14
C ASN A 184 11.46 15.01 -12.76
N THR A 185 11.16 15.08 -11.46
CA THR A 185 9.81 14.91 -10.95
C THR A 185 9.18 16.22 -10.49
N ASP A 186 7.88 16.35 -10.72
CA ASP A 186 7.06 17.45 -10.25
C ASP A 186 6.71 17.31 -8.76
N ILE A 187 7.21 18.24 -7.93
CA ILE A 187 6.87 18.33 -6.50
C ILE A 187 5.35 18.48 -6.29
N GLY A 188 4.64 19.17 -7.18
CA GLY A 188 3.20 19.33 -7.08
C GLY A 188 2.46 17.98 -7.14
N ARG A 189 2.85 17.12 -8.07
CA ARG A 189 2.30 15.75 -8.17
C ARG A 189 2.66 14.93 -6.93
N LEU A 190 3.89 15.01 -6.43
CA LEU A 190 4.30 14.32 -5.20
C LEU A 190 3.46 14.77 -4.00
N LYS A 191 3.22 16.07 -3.83
CA LYS A 191 2.36 16.61 -2.76
C LYS A 191 0.95 16.03 -2.81
N SER A 192 0.37 15.91 -4.00
CA SER A 192 -1.00 15.41 -4.16
C SER A 192 -1.19 13.96 -3.70
N VAL A 193 -0.14 13.12 -3.77
CA VAL A 193 -0.22 11.72 -3.29
C VAL A 193 0.26 11.57 -1.83
N ILE A 194 1.11 12.45 -1.34
CA ILE A 194 1.44 12.51 0.10
C ILE A 194 0.19 12.93 0.90
N ASP A 195 -0.54 13.91 0.40
CA ASP A 195 -1.83 14.35 0.94
C ASP A 195 -2.96 14.02 -0.05
N CYS A 196 -3.51 12.82 0.04
CA CYS A 196 -4.56 12.34 -0.85
C CYS A 196 -5.82 13.22 -0.86
N ARG A 197 -5.99 14.13 0.12
CA ARG A 197 -7.09 15.10 0.15
C ARG A 197 -7.00 16.10 -1.00
N GLN A 198 -5.79 16.37 -1.51
CA GLN A 198 -5.60 17.21 -2.70
C GLN A 198 -6.15 16.55 -3.99
N GLN A 199 -6.36 15.24 -3.96
CA GLN A 199 -7.02 14.49 -5.03
C GLN A 199 -8.51 14.29 -4.78
N GLY A 200 -9.04 14.75 -3.62
CA GLY A 200 -10.46 14.67 -3.27
C GLY A 200 -10.82 13.48 -2.37
N PHE A 201 -9.86 12.69 -1.92
CA PHE A 201 -10.10 11.67 -0.89
C PHE A 201 -10.28 12.32 0.50
N LEU A 202 -11.01 11.65 1.41
CA LEU A 202 -11.36 12.27 2.69
C LEU A 202 -10.33 12.06 3.79
N GLY A 203 -9.60 10.96 3.79
CA GLY A 203 -8.68 10.68 4.89
C GLY A 203 -7.89 9.37 4.82
N VAL A 204 -7.35 8.99 5.96
CA VAL A 204 -6.34 7.94 6.12
C VAL A 204 -6.80 6.57 5.61
N THR A 205 -8.07 6.24 5.79
CA THR A 205 -8.61 4.91 5.42
C THR A 205 -9.11 4.81 3.99
N ASN A 206 -9.17 5.95 3.26
CA ASN A 206 -9.75 5.97 1.91
C ASN A 206 -8.80 5.49 0.81
N VAL A 207 -7.49 5.52 1.06
CA VAL A 207 -6.49 5.10 0.09
C VAL A 207 -5.51 4.10 0.67
N VAL A 208 -5.09 3.13 -0.15
CA VAL A 208 -4.05 2.15 0.17
C VAL A 208 -2.84 2.45 -0.70
N ASN A 209 -1.80 3.02 -0.08
CA ASN A 209 -0.56 3.45 -0.75
C ASN A 209 0.37 2.27 -0.97
N TYR A 210 0.89 2.10 -2.18
CA TYR A 210 1.84 1.03 -2.52
C TYR A 210 2.89 1.52 -3.52
N ILE A 211 4.06 0.89 -3.50
CA ILE A 211 5.14 1.07 -4.47
C ILE A 211 5.34 -0.19 -5.33
N GLY A 212 4.59 -1.23 -5.07
CA GLY A 212 4.50 -2.45 -5.84
C GLY A 212 3.28 -3.27 -5.43
N ASN A 213 2.79 -4.09 -6.36
CA ASN A 213 1.74 -5.07 -6.13
C ASN A 213 1.92 -6.26 -7.08
N HIS A 214 1.05 -7.27 -6.99
CA HIS A 214 1.15 -8.47 -7.81
C HIS A 214 0.87 -8.26 -9.31
N ASP A 215 0.40 -7.07 -9.74
CA ASP A 215 0.14 -6.71 -11.13
C ASP A 215 1.30 -5.98 -11.82
N HIS A 216 2.26 -5.50 -11.03
CA HIS A 216 3.48 -4.85 -11.51
C HIS A 216 4.74 -5.67 -11.19
N ASP A 217 5.84 -5.42 -11.86
CA ASP A 217 7.13 -5.89 -11.38
C ASP A 217 7.50 -5.16 -10.08
N ARG A 218 8.38 -5.74 -9.26
CA ARG A 218 8.91 -5.05 -8.09
C ARG A 218 9.76 -3.87 -8.51
N MET A 219 9.78 -2.82 -7.72
CA MET A 219 10.52 -1.59 -8.05
C MET A 219 12.01 -1.83 -8.30
N LEU A 220 12.66 -2.78 -7.58
CA LEU A 220 14.04 -3.17 -7.87
C LEU A 220 14.22 -3.75 -9.28
N VAL A 221 13.23 -4.51 -9.76
CA VAL A 221 13.24 -5.07 -11.12
C VAL A 221 13.09 -3.96 -12.15
N GLU A 222 12.18 -3.02 -11.93
CA GLU A 222 11.94 -1.90 -12.84
C GLU A 222 13.15 -0.95 -12.92
N LEU A 223 13.78 -0.63 -11.79
CA LEU A 223 15.03 0.14 -11.72
C LEU A 223 16.13 -0.50 -12.56
N GLY A 224 16.29 -1.82 -12.44
CA GLY A 224 17.26 -2.57 -13.22
C GLY A 224 16.94 -2.62 -14.72
N LYS A 225 15.70 -2.97 -15.07
CA LYS A 225 15.27 -3.15 -16.46
C LYS A 225 15.25 -1.84 -17.25
N GLU A 226 14.66 -0.79 -16.68
CA GLU A 226 14.40 0.44 -17.41
C GLU A 226 15.56 1.44 -17.33
N ARG A 227 16.31 1.41 -16.23
CA ARG A 227 17.34 2.43 -15.96
C ARG A 227 18.73 1.89 -15.71
N SER A 228 18.91 0.58 -15.67
CA SER A 228 20.20 -0.09 -15.33
C SER A 228 20.74 0.38 -13.96
N ILE A 229 19.83 0.64 -12.99
CA ILE A 229 20.17 1.03 -11.63
C ILE A 229 20.14 -0.19 -10.74
N PHE A 230 21.29 -0.51 -10.11
CA PHE A 230 21.50 -1.71 -9.30
C PHE A 230 22.20 -1.39 -7.98
N GLY A 231 22.35 -2.39 -7.11
CA GLY A 231 23.14 -2.31 -5.88
C GLY A 231 22.71 -1.21 -4.93
N GLU A 232 23.65 -0.53 -4.30
CA GLU A 232 23.41 0.50 -3.28
C GLU A 232 22.45 1.60 -3.76
N GLU A 233 22.61 2.07 -5.00
CA GLU A 233 21.77 3.14 -5.56
C GLU A 233 20.31 2.68 -5.69
N ALA A 234 20.05 1.46 -6.17
CA ALA A 234 18.71 0.92 -6.26
C ALA A 234 18.05 0.82 -4.86
N PHE A 235 18.78 0.28 -3.89
CA PHE A 235 18.29 0.14 -2.53
C PHE A 235 18.08 1.50 -1.84
N LYS A 236 18.88 2.51 -2.13
CA LYS A 236 18.71 3.88 -1.66
C LYS A 236 17.39 4.47 -2.18
N ARG A 237 17.12 4.35 -3.49
CA ARG A 237 15.87 4.80 -4.11
C ARG A 237 14.65 4.08 -3.52
N ILE A 238 14.74 2.76 -3.29
CA ILE A 238 13.67 2.03 -2.60
C ILE A 238 13.40 2.62 -1.22
N ARG A 239 14.42 2.89 -0.40
CA ARG A 239 14.24 3.50 0.92
C ARG A 239 13.53 4.85 0.85
N LEU A 240 13.86 5.70 -0.15
CA LEU A 240 13.13 6.96 -0.38
C LEU A 240 11.64 6.70 -0.63
N GLY A 241 11.30 5.78 -1.55
CA GLY A 241 9.91 5.42 -1.84
C GLY A 241 9.16 4.89 -0.61
N VAL A 242 9.81 4.04 0.17
CA VAL A 242 9.25 3.45 1.40
C VAL A 242 9.00 4.51 2.47
N VAL A 243 9.91 5.47 2.67
CA VAL A 243 9.67 6.59 3.60
C VAL A 243 8.43 7.37 3.18
N ILE A 244 8.33 7.74 1.90
CA ILE A 244 7.16 8.48 1.41
C ILE A 244 5.89 7.65 1.62
N GLN A 245 5.89 6.36 1.29
CA GLN A 245 4.75 5.46 1.48
C GLN A 245 4.32 5.38 2.96
N MET A 246 5.26 5.18 3.87
CA MET A 246 4.98 4.98 5.29
C MET A 246 4.58 6.26 6.02
N THR A 247 4.89 7.43 5.49
CA THR A 247 4.63 8.72 6.14
C THR A 247 3.51 9.55 5.51
N SER A 248 3.05 9.17 4.31
CA SER A 248 1.90 9.79 3.63
C SER A 248 0.57 9.52 4.33
N ILE A 249 -0.45 10.33 4.01
CA ILE A 249 -1.84 10.02 4.39
C ILE A 249 -2.30 8.82 3.57
N GLY A 250 -2.77 7.78 4.26
CA GLY A 250 -3.19 6.52 3.64
C GLY A 250 -2.75 5.30 4.46
N ILE A 251 -3.18 4.12 4.03
CA ILE A 251 -2.77 2.83 4.59
C ILE A 251 -1.63 2.29 3.72
N PRO A 252 -0.41 2.08 4.24
CA PRO A 252 0.67 1.50 3.44
C PRO A 252 0.43 0.01 3.21
N MET A 253 0.58 -0.44 1.98
CA MET A 253 0.57 -1.85 1.57
C MET A 253 1.95 -2.27 1.09
N ILE A 254 2.47 -3.37 1.63
CA ILE A 254 3.74 -3.98 1.24
C ILE A 254 3.42 -5.23 0.45
N TRP A 255 3.95 -5.34 -0.75
CA TRP A 255 3.89 -6.60 -1.50
C TRP A 255 4.95 -7.56 -0.99
N THR A 256 4.52 -8.70 -0.46
CA THR A 256 5.41 -9.72 0.16
C THR A 256 6.69 -9.96 -0.64
N GLY A 257 7.85 -9.83 0.03
CA GLY A 257 9.18 -9.91 -0.57
C GLY A 257 9.79 -8.56 -0.97
N GLU A 258 9.01 -7.52 -1.08
CA GLU A 258 9.50 -6.16 -1.34
C GLU A 258 10.40 -5.70 -0.18
N GLU A 259 10.01 -6.00 1.05
CA GLU A 259 10.73 -5.66 2.28
C GLU A 259 12.09 -6.35 2.42
N ILE A 260 12.31 -7.43 1.69
CA ILE A 260 13.60 -8.14 1.65
C ILE A 260 14.38 -7.89 0.36
N GLY A 261 13.87 -6.99 -0.49
CA GLY A 261 14.52 -6.69 -1.77
C GLY A 261 14.49 -7.85 -2.76
N GLU A 262 13.38 -8.60 -2.84
CA GLU A 262 13.18 -9.62 -3.87
C GLU A 262 13.24 -8.95 -5.25
N TYR A 263 14.03 -9.50 -6.16
CA TYR A 263 14.31 -8.93 -7.48
C TYR A 263 13.92 -9.84 -8.66
N LYS A 264 13.21 -10.93 -8.39
CA LYS A 264 12.67 -11.77 -9.45
C LYS A 264 11.55 -11.06 -10.18
N GLU A 265 11.58 -11.19 -11.50
CA GLU A 265 10.51 -10.72 -12.35
C GLU A 265 9.18 -11.42 -12.02
N LYS A 266 8.10 -10.71 -12.28
CA LYS A 266 6.75 -11.24 -12.13
C LYS A 266 6.44 -12.24 -13.24
N THR A 267 6.82 -13.50 -13.04
CA THR A 267 6.46 -14.62 -13.93
C THR A 267 5.82 -15.74 -13.11
N PRO A 268 4.93 -16.55 -13.69
CA PRO A 268 4.34 -17.70 -12.99
C PRO A 268 5.38 -18.69 -12.46
N ASP A 269 6.48 -18.86 -13.19
CA ASP A 269 7.50 -19.87 -12.88
C ASP A 269 8.49 -19.41 -11.80
N THR A 270 8.62 -18.11 -11.54
CA THR A 270 9.60 -17.53 -10.61
C THR A 270 8.99 -16.79 -9.45
N ALA A 271 7.68 -16.92 -9.22
CA ALA A 271 6.95 -16.16 -8.20
C ALA A 271 7.32 -16.52 -6.75
N LYS A 272 7.93 -17.69 -6.50
CA LYS A 272 8.33 -18.09 -5.15
C LYS A 272 9.41 -17.16 -4.60
N ILE A 273 9.14 -16.61 -3.42
CA ILE A 273 10.07 -15.71 -2.72
C ILE A 273 11.35 -16.43 -2.35
N ASP A 274 12.49 -15.77 -2.55
CA ASP A 274 13.80 -16.27 -2.16
C ASP A 274 14.20 -15.82 -0.76
N TRP A 275 13.84 -16.62 0.24
CA TRP A 275 14.20 -16.36 1.63
C TRP A 275 15.70 -16.39 1.92
N SER A 276 16.53 -16.91 0.99
CA SER A 276 17.99 -16.86 1.14
C SER A 276 18.55 -15.43 1.07
N LEU A 277 17.78 -14.48 0.54
CA LEU A 277 18.13 -13.05 0.53
C LEU A 277 18.34 -12.46 1.92
N ILE A 278 17.77 -13.08 2.96
CA ILE A 278 17.92 -12.63 4.36
C ILE A 278 18.57 -13.67 5.27
N ALA A 279 19.03 -14.79 4.72
CA ALA A 279 19.74 -15.82 5.46
C ALA A 279 21.10 -15.29 5.98
N ASP A 280 21.58 -15.87 7.09
CA ASP A 280 22.93 -15.56 7.56
C ASP A 280 23.99 -16.14 6.61
N ARG A 281 24.92 -15.28 6.19
CA ARG A 281 26.00 -15.60 5.26
C ARG A 281 27.30 -15.00 5.75
N GLU A 282 28.37 -15.79 5.70
CA GLU A 282 29.71 -15.33 6.09
C GLU A 282 30.27 -14.24 5.18
N ASP A 283 29.92 -14.28 3.88
CA ASP A 283 30.37 -13.33 2.88
C ASP A 283 29.64 -11.98 2.86
N ASN A 284 28.61 -11.83 3.71
CA ASN A 284 27.77 -10.63 3.79
C ASN A 284 27.18 -10.16 2.43
N ALA A 285 27.12 -11.03 1.43
CA ALA A 285 26.68 -10.68 0.08
C ALA A 285 25.22 -10.15 0.02
N ASN A 286 24.41 -10.48 1.03
CA ASN A 286 23.03 -10.04 1.17
C ASN A 286 22.85 -8.88 2.20
N ARG A 287 23.90 -8.12 2.48
CA ARG A 287 23.86 -6.98 3.43
C ARG A 287 22.77 -5.99 3.09
N LEU A 288 22.60 -5.62 1.81
CA LEU A 288 21.59 -4.66 1.37
C LEU A 288 20.16 -5.15 1.67
N ASN A 289 19.88 -6.43 1.44
CA ASN A 289 18.59 -7.06 1.70
C ASN A 289 18.27 -7.07 3.20
N LYS A 290 19.24 -7.45 4.04
CA LYS A 290 19.08 -7.42 5.51
C LYS A 290 18.86 -5.99 6.03
N ASN A 291 19.62 -5.02 5.52
CA ASN A 291 19.46 -3.62 5.88
C ASN A 291 18.08 -3.07 5.46
N LEU A 292 17.60 -3.46 4.27
CA LEU A 292 16.27 -3.07 3.81
C LEU A 292 15.17 -3.65 4.73
N LEU A 293 15.27 -4.94 5.08
CA LEU A 293 14.32 -5.56 6.01
C LEU A 293 14.32 -4.86 7.38
N ALA A 294 15.51 -4.55 7.92
CA ALA A 294 15.63 -3.80 9.18
C ALA A 294 15.00 -2.41 9.08
N PHE A 295 15.19 -1.74 7.95
CA PHE A 295 14.60 -0.43 7.66
C PHE A 295 13.07 -0.48 7.61
N TYR A 296 12.48 -1.44 6.88
CA TYR A 296 11.03 -1.65 6.86
C TYR A 296 10.47 -1.94 8.26
N ARG A 297 11.12 -2.82 9.02
CA ARG A 297 10.72 -3.13 10.41
C ARG A 297 10.71 -1.88 11.29
N GLY A 298 11.76 -1.07 11.19
CA GLY A 298 11.86 0.18 11.94
C GLY A 298 10.75 1.17 11.57
N LEU A 299 10.48 1.37 10.27
CA LEU A 299 9.40 2.25 9.81
C LEU A 299 8.01 1.78 10.23
N VAL A 300 7.76 0.47 10.19
CA VAL A 300 6.50 -0.12 10.68
C VAL A 300 6.32 0.17 12.18
N LEU A 301 7.39 0.02 12.98
CA LEU A 301 7.35 0.33 14.40
C LEU A 301 7.14 1.84 14.63
N LEU A 302 7.91 2.70 13.95
CA LEU A 302 7.74 4.15 14.02
C LEU A 302 6.31 4.56 13.72
N ARG A 303 5.73 4.01 12.64
CA ARG A 303 4.34 4.29 12.27
C ARG A 303 3.36 3.78 13.33
N LYS A 304 3.56 2.58 13.86
CA LYS A 304 2.69 1.97 14.86
C LYS A 304 2.69 2.73 16.19
N GLU A 305 3.83 3.28 16.58
CA GLU A 305 4.02 3.95 17.88
C GLU A 305 3.71 5.45 17.83
N ASN A 306 3.81 6.08 16.65
CA ASN A 306 3.61 7.53 16.49
C ASN A 306 2.21 7.86 15.95
N LYS A 307 1.36 8.45 16.80
CA LYS A 307 -0.02 8.78 16.48
C LYS A 307 -0.17 9.83 15.39
N ALA A 308 0.88 10.58 15.06
CA ALA A 308 0.87 11.55 13.95
C ALA A 308 0.51 10.89 12.61
N PHE A 309 0.84 9.61 12.42
CA PHE A 309 0.55 8.89 11.19
C PHE A 309 -0.87 8.34 11.07
N PHE A 310 -1.65 8.35 12.17
CA PHE A 310 -3.04 7.88 12.17
C PHE A 310 -4.06 9.00 11.96
N GLN A 311 -3.60 10.25 11.89
CA GLN A 311 -4.44 11.43 11.68
C GLN A 311 -4.22 12.02 10.29
N THR A 312 -5.14 12.87 9.86
CA THR A 312 -5.04 13.60 8.59
C THR A 312 -4.24 14.89 8.69
N ASN A 313 -3.70 15.21 9.88
CA ASN A 313 -2.91 16.41 10.07
C ASN A 313 -1.61 16.34 9.26
N LEU A 314 -1.51 17.19 8.27
CA LEU A 314 -0.35 17.33 7.39
C LEU A 314 -0.25 18.77 6.91
N ASN A 315 0.98 19.30 6.89
CA ASN A 315 1.32 20.59 6.31
C ASN A 315 2.66 20.50 5.57
N PHE A 316 2.74 21.07 4.37
CA PHE A 316 3.99 21.22 3.64
C PHE A 316 4.68 22.48 4.15
N ILE A 317 5.82 22.30 4.81
CA ILE A 317 6.57 23.39 5.46
C ILE A 317 7.68 23.98 4.59
N HIS A 318 8.15 23.22 3.59
CA HIS A 318 9.17 23.69 2.65
C HIS A 318 8.99 23.02 1.28
N GLU A 319 9.08 23.82 0.22
CA GLU A 319 8.93 23.39 -1.17
C GLU A 319 9.99 24.11 -2.02
N ASP A 320 11.02 23.39 -2.44
CA ASP A 320 12.03 23.93 -3.34
C ASP A 320 11.98 23.22 -4.69
N TYR A 321 11.35 23.87 -5.64
CA TYR A 321 11.20 23.36 -7.00
C TYR A 321 12.52 23.35 -7.80
N ASN A 322 13.54 24.07 -7.36
CA ASN A 322 14.84 24.11 -8.03
C ASN A 322 15.70 22.91 -7.61
N THR A 323 15.87 22.72 -6.31
CA THR A 323 16.67 21.63 -5.76
C THR A 323 15.91 20.32 -5.63
N LYS A 324 14.57 20.34 -5.85
CA LYS A 324 13.67 19.19 -5.71
C LYS A 324 13.62 18.64 -4.28
N VAL A 325 13.61 19.54 -3.32
CA VAL A 325 13.43 19.22 -1.90
C VAL A 325 12.03 19.58 -1.46
N LEU A 326 11.37 18.62 -0.80
CA LEU A 326 10.07 18.81 -0.17
C LEU A 326 10.18 18.44 1.31
N ALA A 327 9.64 19.29 2.20
CA ALA A 327 9.49 18.93 3.60
C ALA A 327 8.03 19.07 4.05
N TYR A 328 7.55 18.07 4.78
CA TYR A 328 6.19 18.06 5.33
C TYR A 328 6.15 17.59 6.78
N GLN A 329 5.25 18.20 7.51
CA GLN A 329 4.97 17.93 8.91
C GLN A 329 3.76 16.99 9.01
N ARG A 330 3.83 16.00 9.91
CA ARG A 330 2.71 15.22 10.43
C ARG A 330 2.62 15.45 11.93
N TRP A 331 1.41 15.57 12.48
CA TRP A 331 1.26 15.71 13.93
C TRP A 331 -0.03 15.10 14.45
N ALA A 332 -0.05 14.79 15.74
CA ALA A 332 -1.21 14.35 16.48
C ALA A 332 -1.67 15.40 17.49
N THR A 333 -2.95 15.38 17.84
CA THR A 333 -3.52 16.24 18.90
C THR A 333 -2.95 15.93 20.27
N SER A 334 -2.35 14.76 20.47
CA SER A 334 -1.63 14.34 21.69
C SER A 334 -0.21 14.89 21.81
N GLY A 335 0.29 15.61 20.79
CA GLY A 335 1.56 16.32 20.82
C GLY A 335 2.69 15.69 20.00
N GLU A 336 2.52 14.48 19.49
CA GLU A 336 3.51 13.87 18.61
C GLU A 336 3.66 14.67 17.32
N CYS A 337 4.90 14.92 16.91
CA CYS A 337 5.22 15.69 15.72
C CYS A 337 6.39 15.05 14.97
N VAL A 338 6.24 14.91 13.66
CA VAL A 338 7.24 14.36 12.76
C VAL A 338 7.37 15.29 11.56
N VAL A 339 8.60 15.56 11.15
CA VAL A 339 8.92 16.25 9.88
C VAL A 339 9.66 15.28 8.99
N VAL A 340 9.19 15.13 7.77
CA VAL A 340 9.83 14.32 6.73
C VAL A 340 10.39 15.25 5.67
N ILE A 341 11.67 15.08 5.35
CA ILE A 341 12.39 15.87 4.34
C ILE A 341 12.81 14.90 3.25
N VAL A 342 12.44 15.17 2.02
CA VAL A 342 12.76 14.32 0.87
C VAL A 342 13.55 15.13 -0.18
N ASN A 343 14.72 14.66 -0.54
CA ASN A 343 15.47 15.08 -1.71
C ASN A 343 15.20 14.08 -2.84
N ILE A 344 14.36 14.47 -3.80
CA ILE A 344 14.03 13.62 -4.95
C ILE A 344 14.93 13.88 -6.17
N SER A 345 15.98 14.67 -6.00
CA SER A 345 16.97 14.96 -7.05
C SER A 345 18.15 13.99 -7.01
N GLY A 346 18.87 13.89 -8.12
CA GLY A 346 20.14 13.20 -8.22
C GLY A 346 21.34 14.06 -7.74
N SER A 347 21.13 15.04 -6.89
CA SER A 347 22.18 15.96 -6.41
C SER A 347 22.34 15.89 -4.89
N TYR A 348 23.60 15.81 -4.44
CA TYR A 348 23.95 15.99 -3.04
C TYR A 348 23.85 17.48 -2.65
N LEU A 349 23.18 17.79 -1.56
CA LEU A 349 22.96 19.14 -1.06
C LEU A 349 23.61 19.29 0.32
N ALA A 350 24.80 19.88 0.33
CA ALA A 350 25.55 20.10 1.57
C ALA A 350 24.94 21.25 2.37
N HIS A 351 24.82 21.06 3.69
CA HIS A 351 24.34 22.06 4.64
C HIS A 351 23.06 22.76 4.18
N TYR A 352 22.11 21.96 3.69
CA TYR A 352 20.85 22.45 3.14
C TYR A 352 19.94 22.98 4.24
N ARG A 353 19.43 24.22 4.06
CA ARG A 353 18.54 24.88 5.01
C ARG A 353 17.09 24.44 4.80
N VAL A 354 16.46 23.89 5.81
CA VAL A 354 15.01 23.63 5.86
C VAL A 354 14.36 24.61 6.82
N PRO A 355 13.61 25.60 6.33
CA PRO A 355 12.91 26.59 7.14
C PRO A 355 11.55 26.09 7.63
N ASN A 356 10.89 26.91 8.46
CA ASN A 356 9.53 26.70 8.94
C ASN A 356 9.33 25.39 9.76
N MET A 357 10.39 24.96 10.43
CA MET A 357 10.27 23.87 11.39
C MET A 357 9.24 24.20 12.46
N PRO A 358 8.32 23.26 12.81
CA PRO A 358 7.18 23.59 13.68
C PRO A 358 7.56 23.91 15.12
N ASN A 359 8.67 23.35 15.62
CA ASN A 359 9.12 23.54 16.99
C ASN A 359 10.63 23.75 17.03
N ASN A 360 11.10 24.68 17.86
CA ASN A 360 12.50 24.81 18.22
C ASN A 360 12.87 23.77 19.29
N GLY A 361 14.14 23.41 19.37
CA GLY A 361 14.64 22.42 20.31
C GLY A 361 15.20 21.18 19.63
N TRP A 362 15.21 20.06 20.34
CA TRP A 362 15.86 18.84 19.89
C TRP A 362 14.90 17.92 19.12
N TRP A 363 15.41 17.41 17.99
CA TRP A 363 14.76 16.44 17.13
C TRP A 363 15.66 15.25 16.93
N HIS A 364 15.10 14.05 16.95
CA HIS A 364 15.78 12.83 16.58
C HIS A 364 15.66 12.57 15.08
N GLU A 365 16.78 12.56 14.37
CA GLU A 365 16.81 12.11 12.97
C GLU A 365 16.83 10.57 12.98
N TRP A 366 15.67 10.00 12.70
CA TRP A 366 15.39 8.59 12.86
C TRP A 366 16.10 7.72 11.81
N THR A 367 16.32 8.24 10.59
CA THR A 367 16.85 7.45 9.46
C THR A 367 18.30 7.02 9.68
N PHE A 368 19.12 7.89 10.31
CA PHE A 368 20.55 7.69 10.58
C PHE A 368 20.91 7.71 12.07
N ASP A 369 19.92 7.74 12.96
CA ASP A 369 20.06 7.66 14.41
C ASP A 369 20.96 8.71 15.05
N TYR A 370 20.67 9.99 14.78
CA TYR A 370 21.34 11.11 15.47
C TYR A 370 20.36 12.20 15.88
N ASP A 371 20.78 13.05 16.83
CA ASP A 371 19.98 14.17 17.32
C ASP A 371 20.43 15.47 16.68
N VAL A 372 19.46 16.32 16.27
CA VAL A 372 19.71 17.63 15.66
C VAL A 372 18.94 18.70 16.40
N LYS A 373 19.55 19.88 16.54
CA LYS A 373 18.92 21.03 17.16
C LYS A 373 18.28 21.93 16.10
N VAL A 374 17.05 22.30 16.30
CA VAL A 374 16.32 23.30 15.53
C VAL A 374 16.37 24.63 16.29
N ASP A 375 16.87 25.66 15.65
CA ASP A 375 16.90 27.02 16.18
C ASP A 375 16.26 27.99 15.17
N HIS A 376 15.53 29.01 15.65
CA HIS A 376 14.86 30.01 14.80
C HIS A 376 13.90 29.37 13.76
N ASN A 377 13.33 28.20 14.09
CA ASN A 377 12.48 27.40 13.20
C ASN A 377 13.20 26.96 11.91
N GLU A 378 14.49 26.71 12.00
CA GLU A 378 15.33 26.26 10.90
C GLU A 378 16.21 25.08 11.31
N VAL A 379 16.48 24.20 10.36
CA VAL A 379 17.48 23.14 10.51
C VAL A 379 18.38 23.10 9.28
N PHE A 380 19.64 22.77 9.49
CA PHE A 380 20.62 22.58 8.42
C PHE A 380 21.08 21.13 8.41
N LEU A 381 20.94 20.47 7.26
CA LEU A 381 21.21 19.06 7.08
C LEU A 381 21.93 18.82 5.76
N ASP A 382 22.81 17.83 5.75
CA ASP A 382 23.25 17.27 4.48
C ASP A 382 22.17 16.32 3.95
N LEU A 383 21.80 16.49 2.68
CA LEU A 383 20.82 15.64 2.00
C LEU A 383 21.51 14.97 0.81
N ALA A 384 21.68 13.66 0.88
CA ALA A 384 22.18 12.91 -0.25
C ALA A 384 21.15 12.88 -1.40
N GLU A 385 21.62 12.55 -2.59
CA GLU A 385 20.75 12.30 -3.73
C GLU A 385 19.76 11.15 -3.41
N HIS A 386 18.50 11.29 -3.83
CA HIS A 386 17.42 10.30 -3.61
C HIS A 386 17.32 9.84 -2.14
N GLU A 387 17.35 10.79 -1.22
CA GLU A 387 17.33 10.53 0.21
C GLU A 387 16.09 11.12 0.89
N ALA A 388 15.62 10.43 1.92
CA ALA A 388 14.63 10.97 2.86
C ALA A 388 15.17 10.92 4.28
N LYS A 389 14.87 11.98 5.06
CA LYS A 389 15.14 12.07 6.49
C LYS A 389 13.84 12.21 7.26
N ILE A 390 13.77 11.57 8.42
CA ILE A 390 12.60 11.62 9.31
C ILE A 390 13.03 12.21 10.64
N LEU A 391 12.57 13.41 10.93
CA LEU A 391 12.82 14.10 12.19
C LEU A 391 11.64 13.89 13.13
N VAL A 392 11.86 13.29 14.28
CA VAL A 392 10.87 13.07 15.34
C VAL A 392 11.14 14.04 16.48
N TRP A 393 10.13 14.85 16.84
CA TRP A 393 10.27 15.82 17.90
C TRP A 393 10.34 15.16 19.27
N LEU A 394 11.37 15.53 20.04
CA LEU A 394 11.67 14.92 21.35
C LEU A 394 10.99 15.65 22.52
N GLY A 395 10.41 16.84 22.26
CA GLY A 395 9.78 17.65 23.30
C GLY A 395 10.65 18.84 23.75
N GLU A 396 10.02 19.85 24.35
CA GLU A 396 10.68 21.08 24.77
C GLU A 396 11.74 20.89 25.84
N ASN A 397 11.54 19.95 26.74
CA ASN A 397 12.39 19.70 27.92
C ASN A 397 13.41 18.59 27.72
N TRP A 398 13.47 18.02 26.53
CA TRP A 398 14.43 16.94 26.25
C TRP A 398 15.85 17.51 26.17
N GLN A 399 16.82 16.77 26.69
CA GLN A 399 18.24 17.10 26.60
C GLN A 399 19.00 15.84 26.14
N PRO A 400 19.99 15.98 25.22
CA PRO A 400 20.82 14.85 24.84
C PRO A 400 21.52 14.25 26.06
N SER A 401 21.52 12.93 26.15
CA SER A 401 22.30 12.26 27.19
C SER A 401 23.80 12.49 26.91
N ALA A 402 24.59 12.78 27.96
CA ALA A 402 26.01 13.05 27.84
C ALA A 402 26.87 11.93 27.20
N SER A 403 26.25 10.83 26.77
CA SER A 403 26.89 9.65 26.18
C SER A 403 26.73 9.52 24.66
N LYS A 404 25.93 10.38 23.98
CA LYS A 404 25.92 10.43 22.50
C LYS A 404 26.76 11.64 22.06
N PRO A 405 27.81 11.46 21.22
CA PRO A 405 28.58 12.59 20.70
C PRO A 405 27.67 13.46 19.81
N GLU A 406 27.72 14.79 20.01
CA GLU A 406 27.26 15.73 18.97
C GLU A 406 28.04 15.39 17.69
N LEU A 407 27.34 14.98 16.65
CA LEU A 407 27.93 14.93 15.32
C LEU A 407 28.04 16.38 14.82
N THR A 408 29.12 17.03 15.24
CA THR A 408 29.64 18.17 14.47
C THR A 408 30.05 17.63 13.11
N SER A 409 29.56 18.30 12.05
CA SER A 409 29.96 18.07 10.67
C SER A 409 31.43 17.63 10.54
N ILE A 410 31.65 16.56 9.79
CA ILE A 410 32.95 15.97 9.40
C ILE A 410 33.31 14.73 10.23
N GLU A 411 32.97 13.57 9.65
CA GLU A 411 33.88 12.45 9.41
C GLU A 411 33.12 11.32 8.70
N GLN A 412 33.00 11.48 7.39
CA GLN A 412 32.90 10.30 6.52
C GLN A 412 34.34 9.83 6.33
N LYS A 413 34.72 8.74 6.97
CA LYS A 413 35.87 7.94 6.57
C LYS A 413 35.38 6.62 5.98
N GLU A 414 35.77 6.46 4.68
CA GLU A 414 35.99 5.30 3.81
C GLU A 414 35.15 4.04 4.03
#